data_28fed2806372b92f60041d79c119cfa5
#
_entry.id   28fed2806372b92f60041d79c119cfa5
#
_cell.length_a   1.000
_cell.length_b   1.000
_cell.length_c   1.000
_cell.angle_alpha   90.00
_cell.angle_beta   90.00
_cell.angle_gamma   90.00
#
_symmetry.space_group_name_H-M   'P 1'
#
loop_
_entity.id
_entity.type
_entity.pdbx_description
1 polymer ?
#
loop_
_entity_poly.entity_id
_entity_poly.type
_entity_poly.pdbx_seq_one_letter_code
_entity_poly.pdbx_strand_id
1 'polypeptide(L)'
;MKKYLIANISKSQYLLIKKLLNMRFRIIFDFNLKKGNYISSKSSESYNSNIDRYHDIRQYLFKNLEITNRKLDFLEIGSGAGDMKYLLQQIDSGISHKGFAEENLKLFNTKFNYYGLDINFSDKSKNIFFGDICDDSFQKKYISKYPVPDIVYSNNVFEHLKNPWKAAKNIVDISKEGTSIIITAPFSLRYHKSPNDYFRFTHEGLIALFSEFCDLEILINGYDTNMRRVNWQGDDDGSFVKEDKFGAWRENWFSVLVAKIKNKKL
;
A
#
# COMPACT_ATOMS: atom_id res chain seq x y z
N MET A 1 24.70 10.51 42.26
CA MET A 1 24.18 9.51 43.22
C MET A 1 24.12 8.06 42.68
N LYS A 2 24.35 7.77 41.39
CA LYS A 2 24.33 6.39 40.83
C LYS A 2 25.63 5.59 40.95
N LYS A 3 26.76 6.21 41.29
CA LYS A 3 28.07 5.52 41.35
C LYS A 3 28.42 4.91 42.72
N TYR A 4 27.69 5.23 43.76
CA TYR A 4 28.03 4.80 45.14
C TYR A 4 27.25 3.58 45.63
N LEU A 5 26.23 3.12 44.91
CA LEU A 5 25.44 1.96 45.35
C LEU A 5 25.98 0.60 44.90
N ILE A 6 26.99 0.58 44.02
CA ILE A 6 27.48 -0.67 43.39
C ILE A 6 28.69 -1.26 44.15
N ALA A 7 29.30 -0.51 45.10
CA ALA A 7 30.57 -0.91 45.73
C ALA A 7 30.46 -2.05 46.76
N ASN A 8 29.27 -2.44 47.24
CA ASN A 8 29.09 -3.42 48.30
C ASN A 8 28.11 -4.58 48.04
N ILE A 9 27.75 -4.81 46.78
CA ILE A 9 26.88 -5.96 46.43
C ILE A 9 27.73 -7.07 45.82
N SER A 10 27.47 -8.31 46.27
CA SER A 10 28.14 -9.47 45.70
C SER A 10 27.74 -9.67 44.22
N LYS A 11 28.59 -10.33 43.45
CA LYS A 11 28.32 -10.65 42.06
C LYS A 11 26.96 -11.35 41.85
N SER A 12 26.57 -12.20 42.78
CA SER A 12 25.28 -12.88 42.81
C SER A 12 24.11 -11.93 43.04
N GLN A 13 24.25 -11.00 43.97
CA GLN A 13 23.24 -9.97 44.23
C GLN A 13 23.10 -9.00 43.04
N TYR A 14 24.19 -8.61 42.40
CA TYR A 14 24.16 -7.81 41.18
C TYR A 14 23.40 -8.53 40.04
N LEU A 15 23.69 -9.81 39.84
CA LEU A 15 23.01 -10.60 38.81
C LEU A 15 21.52 -10.75 39.12
N LEU A 16 21.16 -10.93 40.41
CA LEU A 16 19.76 -11.02 40.83
C LEU A 16 19.02 -9.70 40.59
N ILE A 17 19.64 -8.56 40.99
CA ILE A 17 19.07 -7.22 40.75
C ILE A 17 18.91 -6.95 39.25
N LYS A 18 19.92 -7.31 38.44
CA LYS A 18 19.87 -7.16 37.01
C LYS A 18 18.74 -8.03 36.38
N LYS A 19 18.57 -9.24 36.88
CA LYS A 19 17.50 -10.14 36.48
C LYS A 19 16.11 -9.60 36.85
N LEU A 20 15.96 -9.08 38.06
CA LEU A 20 14.74 -8.45 38.56
C LEU A 20 14.38 -7.17 37.81
N LEU A 21 15.38 -6.32 37.53
CA LEU A 21 15.19 -5.10 36.74
C LEU A 21 14.78 -5.45 35.29
N ASN A 22 15.43 -6.42 34.68
CA ASN A 22 15.09 -6.87 33.36
C ASN A 22 13.68 -7.52 33.30
N MET A 23 13.32 -8.31 34.34
CA MET A 23 11.96 -8.86 34.45
C MET A 23 10.93 -7.74 34.65
N ARG A 24 11.21 -6.74 35.49
CA ARG A 24 10.28 -5.63 35.70
C ARG A 24 10.09 -4.79 34.44
N PHE A 25 11.17 -4.54 33.70
CA PHE A 25 11.10 -3.87 32.40
C PHE A 25 10.32 -4.71 31.38
N ARG A 26 10.57 -6.01 31.35
CA ARG A 26 9.87 -6.92 30.44
C ARG A 26 8.38 -7.05 30.78
N ILE A 27 8.05 -7.12 32.08
CA ILE A 27 6.64 -7.15 32.54
C ILE A 27 5.91 -5.84 32.20
N ILE A 28 6.55 -4.69 32.35
CA ILE A 28 5.95 -3.40 32.02
C ILE A 28 5.75 -3.30 30.50
N PHE A 29 6.72 -3.75 29.72
CA PHE A 29 6.65 -3.73 28.26
C PHE A 29 5.59 -4.71 27.74
N ASP A 30 5.60 -5.94 28.23
CA ASP A 30 4.61 -6.98 27.87
C ASP A 30 3.19 -6.61 28.34
N PHE A 31 3.07 -5.97 29.50
CA PHE A 31 1.77 -5.53 30.03
C PHE A 31 1.17 -4.38 29.22
N ASN A 32 1.98 -3.46 28.77
CA ASN A 32 1.54 -2.38 27.89
C ASN A 32 1.21 -2.89 26.48
N LEU A 33 1.97 -3.86 25.97
CA LEU A 33 1.68 -4.50 24.70
C LEU A 33 0.40 -5.35 24.73
N LYS A 34 0.17 -6.11 25.83
CA LYS A 34 -1.02 -6.95 25.98
C LYS A 34 -2.30 -6.16 26.23
N LYS A 35 -2.23 -4.98 26.82
CA LYS A 35 -3.43 -4.17 27.11
C LYS A 35 -3.92 -3.37 25.90
N GLY A 36 -3.22 -3.38 24.78
CA GLY A 36 -3.63 -2.58 23.63
C GLY A 36 -3.75 -1.08 23.92
N ASN A 37 -3.31 -0.65 25.14
CA ASN A 37 -3.29 0.74 25.54
C ASN A 37 -2.13 1.50 24.87
N TYR A 38 -1.78 1.04 23.68
CA TYR A 38 -0.94 1.79 22.83
C TYR A 38 -1.71 2.97 22.33
N ILE A 39 -1.44 4.06 23.01
CA ILE A 39 -1.90 5.38 22.63
C ILE A 39 -3.42 5.43 22.53
N SER A 40 -4.03 5.62 23.65
CA SER A 40 -5.28 6.37 23.69
C SER A 40 -5.03 7.84 23.35
N SER A 41 -4.22 8.14 22.37
CA SER A 41 -4.34 9.42 21.76
C SER A 41 -5.66 9.38 21.00
N LYS A 42 -6.51 10.35 21.23
CA LYS A 42 -7.74 10.57 20.44
C LYS A 42 -7.46 10.69 18.93
N SER A 43 -6.19 10.62 18.52
CA SER A 43 -5.70 10.53 17.16
C SER A 43 -5.81 9.13 16.55
N SER A 44 -6.09 8.07 17.32
CA SER A 44 -6.32 6.72 16.80
C SER A 44 -7.67 6.56 16.10
N GLU A 45 -8.54 7.55 16.19
CA GLU A 45 -9.82 7.55 15.47
C GLU A 45 -9.71 7.92 14.00
N SER A 46 -8.50 8.24 13.53
CA SER A 46 -8.29 8.82 12.21
C SER A 46 -7.95 7.83 11.10
N TYR A 47 -7.69 6.56 11.40
CA TYR A 47 -7.37 5.57 10.36
C TYR A 47 -7.96 4.19 10.65
N ASN A 48 -8.23 3.47 9.57
CA ASN A 48 -8.65 2.07 9.64
C ASN A 48 -7.43 1.16 9.47
N SER A 49 -7.16 0.32 10.48
CA SER A 49 -6.06 -0.67 10.47
C SER A 49 -6.50 -2.09 10.07
N ASN A 50 -7.77 -2.25 9.70
CA ASN A 50 -8.36 -3.55 9.35
C ASN A 50 -8.75 -3.62 7.88
N ILE A 51 -8.03 -2.90 7.02
CA ILE A 51 -8.25 -2.96 5.58
C ILE A 51 -7.64 -4.25 5.05
N ASP A 52 -8.41 -5.01 4.30
CA ASP A 52 -7.90 -5.99 3.36
C ASP A 52 -7.86 -5.33 1.98
N ARG A 53 -6.67 -4.85 1.58
CA ARG A 53 -6.53 -4.02 0.38
C ARG A 53 -7.09 -4.68 -0.88
N TYR A 54 -6.94 -6.00 -1.03
CA TYR A 54 -7.44 -6.68 -2.22
C TYR A 54 -8.94 -6.90 -2.16
N HIS A 55 -9.44 -7.33 -1.01
CA HIS A 55 -10.87 -7.50 -0.80
C HIS A 55 -11.62 -6.17 -0.89
N ASP A 56 -11.19 -5.15 -0.17
CA ASP A 56 -11.89 -3.87 -0.09
C ASP A 56 -11.84 -3.09 -1.40
N ILE A 57 -10.70 -3.09 -2.09
CA ILE A 57 -10.57 -2.49 -3.44
C ILE A 57 -11.48 -3.23 -4.42
N ARG A 58 -11.54 -4.57 -4.35
CA ARG A 58 -12.43 -5.35 -5.18
C ARG A 58 -13.90 -5.06 -4.89
N GLN A 59 -14.32 -5.00 -3.63
CA GLN A 59 -15.68 -4.61 -3.25
C GLN A 59 -16.02 -3.23 -3.83
N TYR A 60 -15.08 -2.29 -3.72
CA TYR A 60 -15.25 -0.98 -4.31
C TYR A 60 -15.46 -1.07 -5.83
N LEU A 61 -14.57 -1.73 -6.56
CA LEU A 61 -14.61 -1.82 -8.02
C LEU A 61 -15.85 -2.54 -8.56
N PHE A 62 -16.31 -3.58 -7.89
CA PHE A 62 -17.37 -4.44 -8.43
C PHE A 62 -18.75 -4.22 -7.83
N LYS A 63 -18.84 -3.68 -6.61
CA LYS A 63 -20.11 -3.46 -5.93
C LYS A 63 -20.45 -1.99 -5.73
N ASN A 64 -19.47 -1.17 -5.35
CA ASN A 64 -19.72 0.20 -4.91
C ASN A 64 -19.61 1.24 -6.04
N LEU A 65 -18.91 0.92 -7.13
CA LEU A 65 -18.96 1.77 -8.31
C LEU A 65 -20.32 1.68 -8.96
N GLU A 66 -20.91 2.84 -9.22
CA GLU A 66 -22.20 2.93 -9.91
C GLU A 66 -22.15 2.20 -11.25
N ILE A 67 -23.21 1.45 -11.52
CA ILE A 67 -23.37 0.77 -12.80
C ILE A 67 -23.69 1.84 -13.83
N THR A 68 -22.78 2.07 -14.73
CA THR A 68 -22.98 2.93 -15.88
C THR A 68 -23.40 2.09 -17.10
N ASN A 69 -24.08 2.73 -18.06
CA ASN A 69 -24.45 2.06 -19.32
C ASN A 69 -23.25 1.82 -20.26
N ARG A 70 -22.04 2.19 -19.83
CA ARG A 70 -20.80 1.97 -20.58
C ARG A 70 -19.74 1.31 -19.72
N LYS A 71 -18.74 0.70 -20.36
CA LYS A 71 -17.53 0.30 -19.67
C LYS A 71 -16.77 1.54 -19.16
N LEU A 72 -16.17 1.40 -18.00
CA LEU A 72 -15.32 2.44 -17.40
C LEU A 72 -13.88 2.27 -17.89
N ASP A 73 -13.21 3.38 -18.16
CA ASP A 73 -11.82 3.38 -18.59
C ASP A 73 -10.90 3.26 -17.35
N PHE A 74 -10.15 2.16 -17.29
CA PHE A 74 -9.31 1.77 -16.16
C PHE A 74 -7.85 1.86 -16.55
N LEU A 75 -7.12 2.79 -15.94
CA LEU A 75 -5.68 2.95 -16.11
C LEU A 75 -4.92 2.32 -14.92
N GLU A 76 -4.07 1.34 -15.20
CA GLU A 76 -3.11 0.80 -14.24
C GLU A 76 -1.73 1.39 -14.46
N ILE A 77 -1.14 1.95 -13.40
CA ILE A 77 0.21 2.50 -13.39
C ILE A 77 1.16 1.50 -12.74
N GLY A 78 2.26 1.18 -13.43
CA GLY A 78 3.17 0.10 -13.05
C GLY A 78 2.55 -1.27 -13.33
N SER A 79 1.93 -1.40 -14.51
CA SER A 79 1.15 -2.58 -14.87
C SER A 79 1.98 -3.86 -15.10
N GLY A 80 3.31 -3.72 -15.26
CA GLY A 80 4.16 -4.84 -15.66
C GLY A 80 3.64 -5.48 -16.95
N ALA A 81 3.52 -6.80 -16.97
CA ALA A 81 2.97 -7.55 -18.10
C ALA A 81 1.42 -7.52 -18.19
N GLY A 82 0.76 -6.63 -17.44
CA GLY A 82 -0.70 -6.52 -17.40
C GLY A 82 -1.35 -7.61 -16.57
N ASP A 83 -0.65 -8.07 -15.58
CA ASP A 83 -1.13 -9.13 -14.70
C ASP A 83 -1.98 -8.52 -13.57
N MET A 84 -3.16 -8.00 -13.92
CA MET A 84 -4.25 -7.75 -12.95
C MET A 84 -4.57 -8.98 -12.10
N LYS A 85 -3.92 -10.10 -12.38
CA LYS A 85 -4.00 -11.33 -11.59
C LYS A 85 -3.77 -11.09 -10.11
N TYR A 86 -2.87 -10.18 -9.73
CA TYR A 86 -2.62 -9.89 -8.32
C TYR A 86 -3.84 -9.29 -7.61
N LEU A 87 -4.53 -8.34 -8.22
CA LEU A 87 -5.75 -7.78 -7.65
C LEU A 87 -6.90 -8.78 -7.60
N LEU A 88 -6.91 -9.73 -8.54
CA LEU A 88 -8.02 -10.66 -8.73
C LEU A 88 -7.76 -12.06 -8.17
N GLN A 89 -6.50 -12.43 -7.93
CA GLN A 89 -6.11 -13.75 -7.40
C GLN A 89 -6.03 -13.81 -5.87
N GLN A 90 -5.74 -12.69 -5.20
CA GLN A 90 -5.59 -12.68 -3.74
C GLN A 90 -6.90 -12.38 -3.01
N ILE A 91 -7.99 -12.96 -3.45
CA ILE A 91 -9.32 -12.65 -2.93
C ILE A 91 -9.62 -13.35 -1.62
N ASP A 92 -8.96 -14.47 -1.36
CA ASP A 92 -9.02 -15.15 -0.07
C ASP A 92 -7.60 -15.60 0.30
N SER A 93 -7.12 -15.12 1.41
CA SER A 93 -5.90 -15.56 2.04
C SER A 93 -5.89 -17.09 2.17
N GLY A 94 -5.28 -17.79 1.24
CA GLY A 94 -4.98 -19.19 1.35
C GLY A 94 -5.46 -20.11 0.23
N ILE A 95 -6.32 -19.68 -0.70
CA ILE A 95 -6.81 -20.57 -1.75
C ILE A 95 -6.74 -19.90 -3.11
N SER A 96 -5.61 -20.11 -3.81
CA SER A 96 -5.52 -19.78 -5.23
C SER A 96 -6.29 -20.80 -6.07
N HIS A 97 -7.58 -20.59 -6.26
CA HIS A 97 -8.32 -21.37 -7.26
C HIS A 97 -8.16 -20.73 -8.62
N LYS A 98 -7.48 -21.41 -9.55
CA LYS A 98 -7.34 -20.97 -10.95
C LYS A 98 -8.69 -20.56 -11.59
N GLY A 99 -9.78 -21.30 -11.32
CA GLY A 99 -11.11 -21.00 -11.84
C GLY A 99 -11.67 -19.67 -11.33
N PHE A 100 -11.38 -19.28 -10.11
CA PHE A 100 -11.87 -18.03 -9.53
C PHE A 100 -11.19 -16.81 -10.17
N ALA A 101 -9.91 -16.92 -10.54
CA ALA A 101 -9.20 -15.86 -11.25
C ALA A 101 -9.76 -15.62 -12.64
N GLU A 102 -10.16 -16.67 -13.36
CA GLU A 102 -10.75 -16.57 -14.70
C GLU A 102 -12.14 -15.91 -14.65
N GLU A 103 -12.99 -16.28 -13.71
CA GLU A 103 -14.30 -15.64 -13.52
C GLU A 103 -14.17 -14.15 -13.19
N ASN A 104 -13.24 -13.79 -12.32
CA ASN A 104 -13.00 -12.40 -11.97
C ASN A 104 -12.44 -11.60 -13.14
N LEU A 105 -11.54 -12.18 -13.92
CA LEU A 105 -11.01 -11.53 -15.11
C LEU A 105 -12.12 -11.32 -16.14
N LYS A 106 -13.01 -12.30 -16.30
CA LYS A 106 -14.18 -12.18 -17.17
C LYS A 106 -15.11 -11.06 -16.70
N LEU A 107 -15.40 -11.00 -15.40
CA LEU A 107 -16.20 -9.94 -14.80
C LEU A 107 -15.52 -8.57 -14.98
N PHE A 108 -14.21 -8.48 -14.75
CA PHE A 108 -13.44 -7.27 -14.98
C PHE A 108 -13.58 -6.77 -16.43
N ASN A 109 -13.38 -7.64 -17.40
CA ASN A 109 -13.47 -7.32 -18.82
C ASN A 109 -14.89 -6.93 -19.28
N THR A 110 -15.93 -7.32 -18.54
CA THR A 110 -17.29 -6.85 -18.83
C THR A 110 -17.52 -5.41 -18.37
N LYS A 111 -16.82 -4.97 -17.30
CA LYS A 111 -17.05 -3.69 -16.64
C LYS A 111 -16.07 -2.61 -17.07
N PHE A 112 -14.85 -2.99 -17.43
CA PHE A 112 -13.75 -2.05 -17.67
C PHE A 112 -13.14 -2.21 -19.07
N ASN A 113 -12.70 -1.06 -19.64
CA ASN A 113 -11.70 -0.99 -20.70
C ASN A 113 -10.34 -0.81 -20.01
N TYR A 114 -9.44 -1.75 -20.16
CA TYR A 114 -8.15 -1.75 -19.49
C TYR A 114 -7.07 -1.07 -20.31
N TYR A 115 -6.26 -0.24 -19.63
CA TYR A 115 -5.05 0.40 -20.15
C TYR A 115 -3.95 0.25 -19.11
N GLY A 116 -2.78 -0.23 -19.51
CA GLY A 116 -1.61 -0.36 -18.66
C GLY A 116 -0.54 0.65 -19.02
N LEU A 117 0.08 1.28 -18.04
CA LEU A 117 1.28 2.10 -18.18
C LEU A 117 2.43 1.44 -17.44
N ASP A 118 3.57 1.22 -18.11
CA ASP A 118 4.77 0.73 -17.47
C ASP A 118 6.02 1.41 -18.04
N ILE A 119 7.05 1.59 -17.19
CA ILE A 119 8.31 2.21 -17.59
C ILE A 119 9.27 1.23 -18.29
N ASN A 120 9.04 -0.07 -18.14
CA ASN A 120 9.91 -1.11 -18.67
C ASN A 120 9.21 -2.06 -19.65
N PHE A 121 7.91 -1.94 -19.77
CA PHE A 121 7.11 -2.92 -20.52
C PHE A 121 6.08 -2.27 -21.43
N SER A 122 5.83 -2.86 -22.60
CA SER A 122 4.72 -2.50 -23.46
C SER A 122 4.21 -3.72 -24.23
N ASP A 123 2.89 -3.82 -24.38
CA ASP A 123 2.23 -4.87 -25.13
C ASP A 123 0.92 -4.34 -25.74
N LYS A 124 0.93 -4.09 -27.04
CA LYS A 124 -0.25 -3.55 -27.74
C LYS A 124 -1.46 -4.48 -27.68
N SER A 125 -1.24 -5.79 -27.65
CA SER A 125 -2.34 -6.77 -27.59
C SER A 125 -3.09 -6.73 -26.27
N LYS A 126 -2.43 -6.23 -25.21
CA LYS A 126 -2.98 -6.05 -23.85
C LYS A 126 -3.29 -4.60 -23.52
N ASN A 127 -3.20 -3.68 -24.46
CA ASN A 127 -3.31 -2.23 -24.22
C ASN A 127 -2.33 -1.68 -23.18
N ILE A 128 -1.11 -2.23 -23.14
CA ILE A 128 -0.05 -1.75 -22.27
C ILE A 128 0.91 -0.87 -23.07
N PHE A 129 1.15 0.33 -22.58
CA PHE A 129 2.03 1.27 -23.25
C PHE A 129 3.22 1.64 -22.37
N PHE A 130 4.33 1.91 -23.04
CA PHE A 130 5.56 2.39 -22.41
C PHE A 130 5.44 3.87 -22.04
N GLY A 131 5.81 4.24 -20.82
CA GLY A 131 5.87 5.64 -20.40
C GLY A 131 6.29 5.81 -18.96
N ASP A 132 6.88 6.96 -18.67
CA ASP A 132 7.20 7.39 -17.32
C ASP A 132 6.12 8.33 -16.81
N ILE A 133 5.44 7.93 -15.74
CA ILE A 133 4.42 8.76 -15.07
C ILE A 133 5.00 10.08 -14.53
N CYS A 134 6.30 10.15 -14.30
CA CYS A 134 7.00 11.35 -13.84
C CYS A 134 7.50 12.26 -14.97
N ASP A 135 7.28 11.91 -16.25
CA ASP A 135 7.68 12.74 -17.39
C ASP A 135 6.88 14.06 -17.43
N ASP A 136 7.55 15.18 -17.67
CA ASP A 136 6.91 16.50 -17.79
C ASP A 136 5.91 16.58 -18.94
N SER A 137 6.12 15.82 -20.00
CA SER A 137 5.23 15.76 -21.16
C SER A 137 4.17 14.64 -21.06
N PHE A 138 4.09 13.94 -19.93
CA PHE A 138 3.21 12.78 -19.78
C PHE A 138 1.75 13.10 -20.10
N GLN A 139 1.20 14.13 -19.49
CA GLN A 139 -0.18 14.56 -19.73
C GLN A 139 -0.48 14.72 -21.23
N LYS A 140 0.35 15.50 -21.93
CA LYS A 140 0.18 15.77 -23.37
C LYS A 140 0.24 14.50 -24.21
N LYS A 141 1.19 13.61 -23.89
CA LYS A 141 1.35 12.32 -24.57
C LYS A 141 0.16 11.40 -24.30
N TYR A 142 -0.34 11.38 -23.06
CA TYR A 142 -1.45 10.53 -22.67
C TYR A 142 -2.76 10.94 -23.35
N ILE A 143 -3.21 12.18 -23.16
CA ILE A 143 -4.50 12.66 -23.67
C ILE A 143 -4.60 12.66 -25.19
N SER A 144 -3.47 12.64 -25.91
CA SER A 144 -3.46 12.55 -27.37
C SER A 144 -3.78 11.14 -27.90
N LYS A 145 -3.74 10.10 -27.05
CA LYS A 145 -3.82 8.70 -27.47
C LYS A 145 -4.83 7.86 -26.69
N TYR A 146 -5.13 8.26 -25.47
CA TYR A 146 -5.90 7.45 -24.53
C TYR A 146 -7.06 8.24 -23.93
N PRO A 147 -8.15 7.58 -23.55
CA PRO A 147 -9.27 8.24 -22.92
C PRO A 147 -8.92 8.80 -21.55
N VAL A 148 -9.68 9.80 -21.10
CA VAL A 148 -9.63 10.26 -19.72
C VAL A 148 -10.08 9.13 -18.79
N PRO A 149 -9.26 8.69 -17.83
CA PRO A 149 -9.58 7.53 -17.01
C PRO A 149 -10.75 7.81 -16.05
N ASP A 150 -11.63 6.82 -15.90
CA ASP A 150 -12.62 6.80 -14.82
C ASP A 150 -12.00 6.28 -13.53
N ILE A 151 -10.99 5.41 -13.66
CA ILE A 151 -10.25 4.81 -12.56
C ILE A 151 -8.76 4.87 -12.87
N VAL A 152 -7.97 5.32 -11.89
CA VAL A 152 -6.51 5.18 -11.88
C VAL A 152 -6.14 4.27 -10.72
N TYR A 153 -5.45 3.18 -11.02
CA TYR A 153 -4.99 2.20 -10.06
C TYR A 153 -3.46 2.11 -10.07
N SER A 154 -2.85 2.07 -8.90
CA SER A 154 -1.41 1.85 -8.74
C SER A 154 -1.15 1.04 -7.48
N ASN A 155 -0.44 -0.08 -7.63
CA ASN A 155 -0.15 -0.99 -6.53
C ASN A 155 1.34 -1.23 -6.42
N ASN A 156 1.94 -0.76 -5.31
CA ASN A 156 3.37 -0.90 -5.02
C ASN A 156 4.26 -0.32 -6.14
N VAL A 157 4.01 0.91 -6.52
CA VAL A 157 4.77 1.67 -7.53
C VAL A 157 5.34 2.96 -6.95
N PHE A 158 4.56 3.64 -6.11
CA PHE A 158 4.92 4.96 -5.61
C PHE A 158 6.23 4.97 -4.81
N GLU A 159 6.55 3.88 -4.12
CA GLU A 159 7.83 3.70 -3.42
C GLU A 159 9.04 3.69 -4.36
N HIS A 160 8.83 3.35 -5.63
CA HIS A 160 9.86 3.27 -6.65
C HIS A 160 9.99 4.54 -7.48
N LEU A 161 9.10 5.51 -7.31
CA LEU A 161 9.11 6.76 -8.04
C LEU A 161 10.08 7.76 -7.39
N LYS A 162 11.00 8.31 -8.18
CA LYS A 162 11.92 9.34 -7.70
C LYS A 162 11.19 10.64 -7.33
N ASN A 163 10.08 10.92 -8.00
CA ASN A 163 9.26 12.11 -7.75
C ASN A 163 7.77 11.74 -7.69
N PRO A 164 7.28 11.21 -6.56
CA PRO A 164 5.89 10.81 -6.42
C PRO A 164 4.90 11.98 -6.50
N TRP A 165 5.29 13.21 -6.16
CA TRP A 165 4.46 14.42 -6.35
C TRP A 165 4.20 14.70 -7.81
N LYS A 166 5.23 14.54 -8.66
CA LYS A 166 5.07 14.69 -10.10
C LYS A 166 4.12 13.66 -10.69
N ALA A 167 4.23 12.41 -10.22
CA ALA A 167 3.29 11.36 -10.60
C ALA A 167 1.86 11.69 -10.17
N ALA A 168 1.66 12.13 -8.93
CA ALA A 168 0.35 12.53 -8.42
C ALA A 168 -0.23 13.69 -9.25
N LYS A 169 0.59 14.71 -9.55
CA LYS A 169 0.18 15.80 -10.43
C LYS A 169 -0.25 15.31 -11.81
N ASN A 170 0.57 14.50 -12.46
CA ASN A 170 0.27 13.97 -13.79
C ASN A 170 -1.00 13.10 -13.79
N ILE A 171 -1.24 12.32 -12.73
CA ILE A 171 -2.50 11.57 -12.55
C ILE A 171 -3.68 12.53 -12.46
N VAL A 172 -3.60 13.57 -11.64
CA VAL A 172 -4.68 14.57 -11.53
C VAL A 172 -4.89 15.30 -12.86
N ASP A 173 -3.82 15.65 -13.56
CA ASP A 173 -3.89 16.37 -14.84
C ASP A 173 -4.65 15.58 -15.93
N ILE A 174 -4.42 14.25 -16.02
CA ILE A 174 -5.12 13.39 -17.00
C ILE A 174 -6.51 12.95 -16.55
N SER A 175 -6.87 13.17 -15.29
CA SER A 175 -8.15 12.77 -14.71
C SER A 175 -9.22 13.85 -14.88
N LYS A 176 -10.45 13.51 -14.56
CA LYS A 176 -11.60 14.42 -14.45
C LYS A 176 -12.19 14.38 -13.05
N GLU A 177 -13.09 15.28 -12.75
CA GLU A 177 -13.93 15.19 -11.57
C GLU A 177 -14.71 13.87 -11.58
N GLY A 178 -14.78 13.19 -10.43
CA GLY A 178 -15.36 11.86 -10.29
C GLY A 178 -14.41 10.71 -10.62
N THR A 179 -13.21 10.96 -11.19
CA THR A 179 -12.20 9.90 -11.37
C THR A 179 -11.83 9.31 -10.01
N SER A 180 -11.87 7.99 -9.91
CA SER A 180 -11.43 7.24 -8.73
C SER A 180 -9.93 7.00 -8.80
N ILE A 181 -9.20 7.42 -7.75
CA ILE A 181 -7.80 7.07 -7.54
C ILE A 181 -7.69 5.98 -6.48
N ILE A 182 -6.96 4.93 -6.80
CA ILE A 182 -6.73 3.76 -5.95
C ILE A 182 -5.23 3.54 -5.88
N ILE A 183 -4.64 3.87 -4.74
CA ILE A 183 -3.19 3.79 -4.55
C ILE A 183 -2.91 2.90 -3.35
N THR A 184 -2.01 1.94 -3.54
CA THR A 184 -1.41 1.20 -2.44
C THR A 184 0.10 1.33 -2.50
N ALA A 185 0.72 1.49 -1.34
CA ALA A 185 2.17 1.60 -1.22
C ALA A 185 2.63 1.07 0.15
N PRO A 186 3.86 0.56 0.28
CA PRO A 186 4.34 0.04 1.54
C PRO A 186 4.50 1.17 2.59
N PHE A 187 3.96 0.94 3.78
CA PHE A 187 4.27 1.70 4.98
C PHE A 187 5.43 1.06 5.73
N SER A 188 5.37 -0.24 5.94
CA SER A 188 6.40 -1.02 6.59
C SER A 188 6.74 -2.21 5.70
N LEU A 189 7.90 -2.18 5.10
CA LEU A 189 8.42 -3.22 4.24
C LEU A 189 9.94 -3.10 4.21
N ARG A 190 10.65 -4.25 4.23
CA ARG A 190 12.10 -4.23 4.05
C ARG A 190 12.48 -3.60 2.72
N TYR A 191 13.70 -3.06 2.66
CA TYR A 191 14.23 -2.53 1.42
C TYR A 191 14.15 -3.57 0.30
N HIS A 192 13.51 -3.19 -0.81
CA HIS A 192 13.39 -4.04 -2.01
C HIS A 192 13.57 -3.19 -3.26
N LYS A 193 14.60 -3.52 -4.01
CA LYS A 193 15.01 -2.75 -5.17
C LYS A 193 14.29 -3.23 -6.43
N SER A 194 13.52 -2.30 -7.12
CA SER A 194 12.85 -2.65 -8.38
C SER A 194 12.52 -1.40 -9.24
N PRO A 195 13.45 -0.79 -9.95
CA PRO A 195 14.92 -0.85 -9.86
C PRO A 195 15.48 -0.13 -8.64
N ASN A 196 14.74 0.79 -8.05
CA ASN A 196 15.09 1.57 -6.86
C ASN A 196 13.96 1.49 -5.85
N ASP A 197 14.24 1.86 -4.60
CA ASP A 197 13.28 1.87 -3.50
C ASP A 197 13.52 3.14 -2.69
N TYR A 198 12.68 4.15 -2.86
CA TYR A 198 12.91 5.50 -2.35
C TYR A 198 12.08 5.84 -1.13
N PHE A 199 10.81 5.36 -1.07
CA PHE A 199 9.84 5.88 -0.11
C PHE A 199 9.09 4.79 0.64
N ARG A 200 8.59 5.18 1.82
CA ARG A 200 7.54 4.51 2.57
C ARG A 200 6.47 5.53 2.86
N PHE A 201 5.21 5.15 2.67
CA PHE A 201 4.10 6.09 2.78
C PHE A 201 3.22 5.76 3.98
N THR A 202 2.85 6.79 4.75
CA THR A 202 1.70 6.71 5.63
C THR A 202 0.42 6.85 4.78
N HIS A 203 -0.72 6.40 5.31
CA HIS A 203 -2.00 6.62 4.65
C HIS A 203 -2.30 8.13 4.48
N GLU A 204 -1.89 8.96 5.44
CA GLU A 204 -1.99 10.44 5.35
C GLU A 204 -1.03 11.00 4.30
N GLY A 205 0.16 10.40 4.16
CA GLY A 205 1.14 10.77 3.15
C GLY A 205 0.61 10.55 1.73
N LEU A 206 -0.16 9.47 1.50
CA LEU A 206 -0.83 9.24 0.22
C LEU A 206 -1.90 10.30 -0.06
N ILE A 207 -2.69 10.71 0.95
CA ILE A 207 -3.65 11.80 0.80
C ILE A 207 -2.92 13.12 0.47
N ALA A 208 -1.85 13.42 1.20
CA ALA A 208 -1.09 14.66 1.03
C ALA A 208 -0.54 14.83 -0.40
N LEU A 209 -0.06 13.73 -1.02
CA LEU A 209 0.43 13.76 -2.40
C LEU A 209 -0.60 14.30 -3.39
N PHE A 210 -1.85 13.89 -3.26
CA PHE A 210 -2.90 14.27 -4.20
C PHE A 210 -3.61 15.55 -3.77
N SER A 211 -3.75 15.81 -2.46
CA SER A 211 -4.43 16.98 -1.93
C SER A 211 -3.73 18.28 -2.27
N GLU A 212 -2.48 18.24 -2.72
CA GLU A 212 -1.79 19.41 -3.27
C GLU A 212 -2.45 19.89 -4.59
N PHE A 213 -2.96 18.95 -5.40
CA PHE A 213 -3.42 19.22 -6.76
C PHE A 213 -4.94 19.14 -6.93
N CYS A 214 -5.66 18.52 -6.01
CA CYS A 214 -7.11 18.38 -6.06
C CYS A 214 -7.73 18.23 -4.67
N ASP A 215 -9.02 18.46 -4.58
CA ASP A 215 -9.82 18.06 -3.43
C ASP A 215 -10.25 16.60 -3.60
N LEU A 216 -10.24 15.84 -2.53
CA LEU A 216 -10.53 14.41 -2.51
C LEU A 216 -11.79 14.10 -1.69
N GLU A 217 -12.62 13.24 -2.21
CA GLU A 217 -13.58 12.48 -1.41
C GLU A 217 -12.93 11.16 -1.03
N ILE A 218 -12.56 11.01 0.24
CA ILE A 218 -11.90 9.81 0.75
C ILE A 218 -12.97 8.73 0.97
N LEU A 219 -12.78 7.56 0.37
CA LEU A 219 -13.69 6.41 0.48
C LEU A 219 -13.11 5.28 1.33
N ILE A 220 -11.83 4.96 1.12
CA ILE A 220 -11.07 4.00 1.92
C ILE A 220 -9.70 4.61 2.20
N ASN A 221 -9.31 4.67 3.47
CA ASN A 221 -7.99 5.14 3.86
C ASN A 221 -7.53 4.47 5.16
N GLY A 222 -6.30 3.99 5.18
CA GLY A 222 -5.72 3.35 6.34
C GLY A 222 -4.62 2.36 5.97
N TYR A 223 -4.49 1.30 6.78
CA TYR A 223 -3.46 0.28 6.62
C TYR A 223 -4.04 -1.10 6.41
N ASP A 224 -3.52 -1.80 5.40
CA ASP A 224 -3.62 -3.26 5.33
C ASP A 224 -2.52 -3.87 6.20
N THR A 225 -2.95 -4.49 7.28
CA THR A 225 -2.08 -5.19 8.23
C THR A 225 -2.19 -6.71 8.11
N ASN A 226 -2.96 -7.23 7.17
CA ASN A 226 -3.18 -8.66 6.99
C ASN A 226 -1.88 -9.39 6.58
N MET A 227 -0.97 -8.67 5.92
CA MET A 227 0.37 -9.18 5.57
C MET A 227 1.39 -9.03 6.72
N ARG A 228 0.95 -8.61 7.87
CA ARG A 228 1.79 -8.49 9.07
C ARG A 228 2.32 -9.87 9.45
N ARG A 229 3.64 -9.97 9.65
CA ARG A 229 4.38 -11.20 10.04
C ARG A 229 4.49 -12.28 8.96
N VAL A 230 3.98 -12.07 7.78
CA VAL A 230 4.16 -13.04 6.69
C VAL A 230 5.53 -12.76 6.04
N ASN A 231 6.32 -13.83 5.85
CA ASN A 231 7.46 -13.71 4.95
C ASN A 231 6.96 -13.64 3.50
N TRP A 232 7.85 -13.28 2.57
CA TRP A 232 7.50 -13.24 1.14
C TRP A 232 7.00 -14.57 0.56
N GLN A 233 7.15 -15.66 1.29
CA GLN A 233 6.76 -17.01 0.88
C GLN A 233 5.42 -17.44 1.45
N GLY A 234 4.79 -16.60 2.27
CA GLY A 234 3.48 -16.86 2.86
C GLY A 234 3.51 -17.78 4.08
N ASP A 235 4.70 -18.10 4.59
CA ASP A 235 4.84 -18.93 5.77
C ASP A 235 4.72 -18.09 7.04
N ASP A 236 3.56 -18.08 7.65
CA ASP A 236 3.34 -17.51 8.99
C ASP A 236 3.26 -18.61 10.04
N ASP A 237 4.33 -19.36 10.17
CA ASP A 237 4.50 -20.35 11.25
C ASP A 237 5.01 -19.72 12.55
N GLY A 238 5.15 -18.40 12.61
CA GLY A 238 5.76 -17.68 13.72
C GLY A 238 7.27 -17.93 13.83
N SER A 239 7.88 -18.59 12.86
CA SER A 239 9.30 -18.90 12.85
C SER A 239 10.15 -17.62 12.75
N PHE A 240 11.37 -17.74 13.22
CA PHE A 240 12.35 -16.67 13.13
C PHE A 240 12.78 -16.47 11.67
N VAL A 241 12.50 -15.31 11.10
CA VAL A 241 13.03 -14.95 9.78
C VAL A 241 14.53 -14.77 9.90
N LYS A 242 15.31 -15.56 9.16
CA LYS A 242 16.77 -15.44 9.14
C LYS A 242 17.17 -14.05 8.71
N GLU A 243 18.16 -13.50 9.40
CA GLU A 243 18.76 -12.24 8.99
C GLU A 243 19.35 -12.38 7.57
N ASP A 244 19.01 -11.43 6.73
CA ASP A 244 19.67 -11.18 5.46
C ASP A 244 20.55 -9.91 5.61
N LYS A 245 21.13 -9.43 4.51
CA LYS A 245 21.95 -8.21 4.51
C LYS A 245 21.21 -6.94 4.95
N PHE A 246 19.88 -6.99 5.14
CA PHE A 246 19.03 -5.90 5.60
C PHE A 246 18.40 -6.15 6.97
N GLY A 247 18.75 -7.26 7.64
CA GLY A 247 18.18 -7.68 8.91
C GLY A 247 16.89 -8.48 8.77
N ALA A 248 16.45 -9.11 9.88
CA ALA A 248 15.21 -9.87 9.94
C ALA A 248 14.01 -8.92 10.06
N TRP A 249 13.25 -8.79 9.00
CA TRP A 249 12.09 -7.91 8.96
C TRP A 249 10.81 -8.73 8.75
N ARG A 250 9.86 -8.62 9.68
CA ARG A 250 8.64 -9.43 9.68
C ARG A 250 7.36 -8.68 9.37
N GLU A 251 7.38 -7.36 9.47
CA GLU A 251 6.14 -6.57 9.34
C GLU A 251 6.00 -6.01 7.94
N ASN A 252 4.96 -6.43 7.25
CA ASN A 252 4.60 -5.92 5.94
C ASN A 252 3.24 -5.23 6.06
N TRP A 253 3.24 -3.89 6.13
CA TRP A 253 2.05 -3.07 6.15
C TRP A 253 1.99 -2.25 4.88
N PHE A 254 0.80 -2.12 4.37
CA PHE A 254 0.57 -1.31 3.18
C PHE A 254 -0.44 -0.21 3.48
N SER A 255 -0.10 1.00 3.10
CA SER A 255 -1.03 2.12 3.08
C SER A 255 -1.96 1.99 1.89
N VAL A 256 -3.24 2.27 2.11
CA VAL A 256 -4.29 2.20 1.10
C VAL A 256 -5.02 3.52 1.03
N LEU A 257 -5.21 4.01 -0.18
CA LEU A 257 -6.05 5.16 -0.49
C LEU A 257 -6.99 4.80 -1.63
N VAL A 258 -8.30 4.90 -1.39
CA VAL A 258 -9.33 4.95 -2.43
C VAL A 258 -10.07 6.26 -2.25
N ALA A 259 -10.02 7.11 -3.27
CA ALA A 259 -10.63 8.43 -3.23
C ALA A 259 -11.19 8.80 -4.61
N LYS A 260 -12.14 9.73 -4.65
CA LYS A 260 -12.60 10.40 -5.88
C LYS A 260 -12.08 11.83 -5.94
N ILE A 261 -11.65 12.25 -7.10
CA ILE A 261 -11.32 13.65 -7.38
C ILE A 261 -12.62 14.46 -7.37
N LYS A 262 -12.70 15.51 -6.53
CA LYS A 262 -13.84 16.45 -6.49
C LYS A 262 -13.58 17.68 -7.34
N ASN A 263 -12.52 18.41 -7.03
CA ASN A 263 -12.14 19.62 -7.75
C ASN A 263 -10.64 19.57 -8.01
N LYS A 264 -10.23 19.99 -9.19
CA LYS A 264 -8.81 20.21 -9.46
C LYS A 264 -8.42 21.61 -8.99
N LYS A 265 -7.26 21.73 -8.37
CA LYS A 265 -6.65 23.00 -8.01
C LYS A 265 -5.86 23.51 -9.22
N LEU A 266 -6.15 24.69 -9.66
CA LEU A 266 -5.48 25.35 -10.78
C LEU A 266 -4.06 25.78 -10.40
#